data_d564361eed9ef3f4810cdaa2b427bbf9
#
_entry.id   d564361eed9ef3f4810cdaa2b427bbf9
#
_cell.length_a   1.000
_cell.length_b   1.000
_cell.length_c   1.000
_cell.angle_alpha   90.00
_cell.angle_beta   90.00
_cell.angle_gamma   90.00
#
_symmetry.space_group_name_H-M   'P 1'
#
loop_
_entity.id
_entity.type
_entity.pdbx_description
1 polymer ?
#
loop_
_entity_poly.entity_id
_entity_poly.type
_entity_poly.pdbx_seq_one_letter_code
_entity_poly.pdbx_strand_id
1 'polypeptide(L)'
;MKFTFHVSPSIKNNLSTQRIMKELSLSLLVVFVAAVIYYASAWGASAALHCVLLLACSLITTFVCESIFAKIMKKDVKTFLKSSFGWVTAIILTLMVPVNMSCYAVIIATVFAIVLAKLLFGGFGQNIFNPAAVGRAVILQVLV
;
A
#
# COMPACT_ATOMS: atom_id res chain seq x y z
N MET A 1 0.20 -5.67 52.17
CA MET A 1 0.13 -6.25 50.82
C MET A 1 0.71 -5.24 49.83
N LYS A 2 1.82 -5.55 49.16
CA LYS A 2 2.36 -4.71 48.07
C LYS A 2 1.73 -5.18 46.75
N PHE A 3 0.86 -4.39 46.16
CA PHE A 3 0.34 -4.66 44.83
C PHE A 3 1.41 -4.32 43.80
N THR A 4 1.93 -5.32 43.10
CA THR A 4 2.81 -5.14 41.95
C THR A 4 1.94 -5.11 40.69
N PHE A 5 1.84 -3.94 40.04
CA PHE A 5 1.22 -3.83 38.73
C PHE A 5 2.18 -4.39 37.68
N HIS A 6 1.91 -5.59 37.19
CA HIS A 6 2.50 -6.08 35.95
C HIS A 6 1.55 -5.73 34.81
N VAL A 7 2.07 -5.09 33.75
CA VAL A 7 1.37 -4.99 32.48
C VAL A 7 1.00 -6.41 32.06
N SER A 8 -0.26 -6.62 31.65
CA SER A 8 -0.77 -7.95 31.29
C SER A 8 0.23 -8.73 30.44
N PRO A 9 0.43 -10.02 30.72
CA PRO A 9 1.39 -10.83 29.98
C PRO A 9 0.96 -10.91 28.51
N SER A 10 1.64 -10.14 27.67
CA SER A 10 1.51 -10.30 26.21
C SER A 10 2.28 -11.55 25.82
N ILE A 11 1.58 -12.58 25.37
CA ILE A 11 2.21 -13.76 24.77
C ILE A 11 2.89 -13.28 23.49
N LYS A 12 4.20 -13.06 23.54
CA LYS A 12 4.99 -12.72 22.36
C LYS A 12 5.23 -14.00 21.56
N ASN A 13 4.50 -14.15 20.48
CA ASN A 13 4.83 -15.15 19.47
C ASN A 13 6.05 -14.67 18.64
N ASN A 14 6.82 -15.62 18.06
CA ASN A 14 7.95 -15.34 17.19
C ASN A 14 7.57 -14.63 15.86
N LEU A 15 6.27 -14.42 15.62
CA LEU A 15 5.73 -13.71 14.48
C LEU A 15 5.72 -12.20 14.76
N SER A 16 6.68 -11.49 14.20
CA SER A 16 6.67 -10.02 14.22
C SER A 16 5.77 -9.46 13.09
N THR A 17 5.17 -8.29 13.32
CA THR A 17 4.39 -7.56 12.30
C THR A 17 5.18 -7.40 10.99
N GLN A 18 6.49 -7.16 11.09
CA GLN A 18 7.36 -7.04 9.92
C GLN A 18 7.45 -8.33 9.11
N ARG A 19 7.48 -9.49 9.77
CA ARG A 19 7.49 -10.78 9.10
C ARG A 19 6.18 -11.03 8.36
N ILE A 20 5.05 -10.81 9.03
CA ILE A 20 3.72 -10.94 8.44
C ILE A 20 3.57 -10.03 7.22
N MET A 21 3.99 -8.77 7.30
CA MET A 21 3.90 -7.83 6.19
C MET A 21 4.82 -8.20 5.01
N LYS A 22 5.98 -8.80 5.26
CA LYS A 22 6.85 -9.33 4.20
C LYS A 22 6.24 -10.54 3.51
N GLU A 23 5.70 -11.49 4.27
CA GLU A 23 5.03 -12.66 3.73
C GLU A 23 3.79 -12.27 2.90
N LEU A 24 3.01 -11.31 3.39
CA LEU A 24 1.89 -10.72 2.65
C LEU A 24 2.35 -10.06 1.35
N SER A 25 3.42 -9.25 1.40
CA SER A 25 3.96 -8.59 0.21
C SER A 25 4.43 -9.60 -0.84
N LEU A 26 5.09 -10.68 -0.40
CA LEU A 26 5.53 -11.73 -1.30
C LEU A 26 4.35 -12.44 -1.97
N SER A 27 3.31 -12.78 -1.20
CA SER A 27 2.09 -13.38 -1.72
C SER A 27 1.38 -12.49 -2.74
N LEU A 28 1.29 -11.19 -2.46
CA LEU A 28 0.70 -10.21 -3.39
C LEU A 28 1.53 -10.07 -4.68
N LEU A 29 2.87 -10.14 -4.59
CA LEU A 29 3.72 -10.11 -5.78
C LEU A 29 3.54 -11.36 -6.64
N VAL A 30 3.35 -12.53 -6.06
CA VAL A 30 3.03 -13.75 -6.81
C VAL A 30 1.71 -13.60 -7.57
N VAL A 31 0.67 -13.06 -6.91
CA VAL A 31 -0.61 -12.76 -7.56
C VAL A 31 -0.45 -11.73 -8.68
N PHE A 32 0.36 -10.69 -8.46
CA PHE A 32 0.64 -9.67 -9.47
C PHE A 32 1.34 -10.26 -10.70
N VAL A 33 2.34 -11.12 -10.51
CA VAL A 33 3.02 -11.83 -11.62
C VAL A 33 2.04 -12.70 -12.40
N ALA A 34 1.17 -13.43 -11.72
CA ALA A 34 0.13 -14.22 -12.37
C ALA A 34 -0.81 -13.33 -13.20
N ALA A 35 -1.21 -12.16 -12.69
CA ALA A 35 -2.01 -11.18 -13.42
C ALA A 35 -1.29 -10.66 -14.67
N VAL A 36 0.00 -10.31 -14.56
CA VAL A 36 0.81 -9.86 -15.72
C VAL A 36 0.90 -10.94 -16.79
N ILE A 37 1.12 -12.20 -16.42
CA ILE A 37 1.15 -13.34 -17.36
C ILE A 37 -0.21 -13.50 -18.04
N TYR A 38 -1.30 -13.41 -17.29
CA TYR A 38 -2.65 -13.47 -17.82
C TYR A 38 -2.92 -12.35 -18.85
N TYR A 39 -2.59 -11.11 -18.52
CA TYR A 39 -2.75 -9.97 -19.44
C TYR A 39 -1.86 -10.08 -20.67
N ALA A 40 -0.64 -10.60 -20.52
CA ALA A 40 0.25 -10.86 -21.63
C ALA A 40 -0.32 -11.88 -22.62
N SER A 41 -0.95 -12.94 -22.11
CA SER A 41 -1.54 -14.01 -22.93
C SER A 41 -2.87 -13.60 -23.58
N ALA A 42 -3.70 -12.83 -22.84
CA ALA A 42 -5.04 -12.47 -23.31
C ALA A 42 -5.06 -11.23 -24.22
N TRP A 43 -4.25 -10.22 -23.94
CA TRP A 43 -4.29 -8.91 -24.61
C TRP A 43 -2.92 -8.46 -25.15
N GLY A 44 -1.91 -9.31 -25.06
CA GLY A 44 -0.58 -9.08 -25.59
C GLY A 44 0.38 -8.35 -24.64
N ALA A 45 1.63 -8.25 -25.09
CA ALA A 45 2.73 -7.70 -24.31
C ALA A 45 2.53 -6.22 -23.89
N SER A 46 1.81 -5.44 -24.68
CA SER A 46 1.51 -4.04 -24.37
C SER A 46 0.65 -3.88 -23.11
N ALA A 47 -0.36 -4.74 -22.93
CA ALA A 47 -1.19 -4.73 -21.73
C ALA A 47 -0.41 -5.16 -20.48
N ALA A 48 0.45 -6.15 -20.61
CA ALA A 48 1.34 -6.58 -19.53
C ALA A 48 2.31 -5.45 -19.12
N LEU A 49 2.91 -4.77 -20.08
CA LEU A 49 3.79 -3.62 -19.80
C LEU A 49 3.02 -2.49 -19.12
N HIS A 50 1.80 -2.19 -19.56
CA HIS A 50 0.96 -1.18 -18.94
C HIS A 50 0.61 -1.54 -17.48
N CYS A 51 0.31 -2.79 -17.18
CA CYS A 51 0.07 -3.27 -15.81
C CYS A 51 1.29 -3.02 -14.90
N VAL A 52 2.50 -3.29 -15.41
CA VAL A 52 3.75 -3.01 -14.67
C VAL A 52 3.96 -1.50 -14.49
N LEU A 53 3.62 -0.67 -15.49
CA LEU A 53 3.69 0.78 -15.37
C LEU A 53 2.72 1.33 -14.32
N LEU A 54 1.50 0.80 -14.23
CA LEU A 54 0.54 1.20 -13.19
C LEU A 54 1.08 0.90 -11.78
N LEU A 55 1.70 -0.27 -11.59
CA LEU A 55 2.34 -0.61 -10.31
C LEU A 55 3.50 0.34 -10.00
N ALA A 56 4.36 0.62 -10.98
CA ALA A 56 5.48 1.55 -10.80
C ALA A 56 4.99 2.96 -10.41
N CYS A 57 3.97 3.49 -11.08
CA CYS A 57 3.35 4.78 -10.75
C CYS A 57 2.80 4.79 -9.33
N SER A 58 2.07 3.75 -8.92
CA SER A 58 1.51 3.64 -7.58
C SER A 58 2.61 3.56 -6.50
N LEU A 59 3.65 2.76 -6.71
CA LEU A 59 4.78 2.66 -5.79
C LEU A 59 5.54 3.98 -5.64
N ILE A 60 5.90 4.62 -6.75
CA ILE A 60 6.61 5.90 -6.74
C ILE A 60 5.80 6.96 -6.00
N THR A 61 4.51 7.07 -6.32
CA THR A 61 3.60 8.02 -5.65
C THR A 61 3.52 7.76 -4.15
N THR A 62 3.40 6.49 -3.74
CA THR A 62 3.39 6.10 -2.33
C THR A 62 4.66 6.53 -1.61
N PHE A 63 5.84 6.21 -2.16
CA PHE A 63 7.12 6.57 -1.56
C PHE A 63 7.32 8.09 -1.48
N VAL A 64 6.88 8.84 -2.48
CA VAL A 64 6.94 10.30 -2.48
C VAL A 64 6.04 10.87 -1.38
N CYS A 65 4.78 10.46 -1.30
CA CYS A 65 3.84 10.93 -0.27
C CYS A 65 4.32 10.61 1.15
N GLU A 66 4.78 9.39 1.39
CA GLU A 66 5.29 8.97 2.71
C GLU A 66 6.59 9.69 3.07
N SER A 67 7.48 9.96 2.11
CA SER A 67 8.72 10.71 2.33
C SER A 67 8.45 12.18 2.67
N ILE A 68 7.51 12.82 1.97
CA ILE A 68 7.09 14.19 2.27
C ILE A 68 6.50 14.26 3.67
N PHE A 69 5.58 13.35 4.00
CA PHE A 69 4.94 13.30 5.31
C PHE A 69 5.94 13.06 6.45
N ALA A 70 6.90 12.13 6.26
CA ALA A 70 7.96 11.88 7.24
C ALA A 70 8.80 13.13 7.52
N LYS A 71 9.13 13.91 6.47
CA LYS A 71 9.85 15.19 6.60
C LYS A 71 9.04 16.23 7.36
N ILE A 72 7.74 16.38 7.05
CA ILE A 72 6.84 17.31 7.75
C ILE A 72 6.78 16.97 9.25
N MET A 73 6.69 15.67 9.56
CA MET A 73 6.65 15.16 10.94
C MET A 73 8.02 15.12 11.63
N LYS A 74 9.09 15.57 10.95
CA LYS A 74 10.48 15.54 11.45
C LYS A 74 10.95 14.15 11.89
N LYS A 75 10.43 13.09 11.23
CA LYS A 75 10.82 11.70 11.47
C LYS A 75 11.90 11.28 10.46
N ASP A 76 12.74 10.31 10.86
CA ASP A 76 13.69 9.71 9.93
C ASP A 76 12.96 8.96 8.81
N VAL A 77 13.17 9.40 7.56
CA VAL A 77 12.46 8.91 6.37
C VAL A 77 12.65 7.40 6.19
N LYS A 78 13.88 6.90 6.39
CA LYS A 78 14.17 5.47 6.18
C LYS A 78 13.46 4.58 7.20
N THR A 79 13.45 4.99 8.45
CA THR A 79 12.76 4.26 9.53
C THR A 79 11.26 4.33 9.35
N PHE A 80 10.73 5.50 8.96
CA PHE A 80 9.30 5.68 8.71
C PHE A 80 8.82 4.81 7.55
N LEU A 81 9.50 4.80 6.40
CA LEU A 81 9.15 3.98 5.24
C LEU A 81 9.13 2.48 5.57
N LYS A 82 10.11 2.00 6.36
CA LYS A 82 10.16 0.58 6.78
C LYS A 82 9.00 0.17 7.69
N SER A 83 8.48 1.08 8.48
CA SER A 83 7.37 0.81 9.43
C SER A 83 6.00 1.12 8.85
N SER A 84 5.92 1.91 7.78
CA SER A 84 4.67 2.34 7.16
C SER A 84 4.02 1.28 6.28
N PHE A 85 4.80 0.38 5.66
CA PHE A 85 4.31 -0.66 4.73
C PHE A 85 3.43 -0.10 3.59
N GLY A 86 3.73 1.10 3.09
CA GLY A 86 2.96 1.75 2.03
C GLY A 86 2.95 0.96 0.72
N TRP A 87 4.04 0.24 0.43
CA TRP A 87 4.12 -0.60 -0.77
C TRP A 87 3.03 -1.67 -0.83
N VAL A 88 2.58 -2.21 0.32
CA VAL A 88 1.47 -3.18 0.37
C VAL A 88 0.18 -2.53 -0.15
N THR A 89 -0.11 -1.30 0.29
CA THR A 89 -1.26 -0.53 -0.19
C THR A 89 -1.17 -0.27 -1.69
N ALA A 90 0.01 0.08 -2.20
CA ALA A 90 0.24 0.33 -3.63
C ALA A 90 -0.02 -0.93 -4.48
N ILE A 91 0.48 -2.09 -4.05
CA ILE A 91 0.28 -3.36 -4.76
C ILE A 91 -1.21 -3.74 -4.76
N ILE A 92 -1.88 -3.66 -3.60
CA ILE A 92 -3.32 -3.98 -3.50
C ILE A 92 -4.14 -3.05 -4.38
N LEU A 93 -3.87 -1.73 -4.34
CA LEU A 93 -4.58 -0.76 -5.18
C LEU A 93 -4.42 -1.08 -6.66
N THR A 94 -3.19 -1.37 -7.11
CA THR A 94 -2.93 -1.72 -8.51
C THR A 94 -3.66 -3.00 -8.93
N LEU A 95 -3.71 -4.01 -8.07
CA LEU A 95 -4.46 -5.24 -8.34
C LEU A 95 -5.98 -5.04 -8.39
N MET A 96 -6.49 -3.98 -7.75
CA MET A 96 -7.92 -3.65 -7.73
C MET A 96 -8.35 -2.77 -8.92
N VAL A 97 -7.41 -2.20 -9.67
CA VAL A 97 -7.67 -1.27 -10.77
C VAL A 97 -7.63 -2.00 -12.11
N PRO A 98 -8.55 -1.69 -13.06
CA PRO A 98 -8.51 -2.25 -14.42
C PRO A 98 -7.21 -1.88 -15.13
N VAL A 99 -6.69 -2.80 -15.97
CA VAL A 99 -5.42 -2.61 -16.68
C VAL A 99 -5.45 -1.47 -17.72
N ASN A 100 -6.61 -1.14 -18.25
CA ASN A 100 -6.80 -0.04 -19.22
C ASN A 100 -6.93 1.35 -18.60
N MET A 101 -6.75 1.46 -17.26
CA MET A 101 -6.81 2.75 -16.59
C MET A 101 -5.57 3.59 -16.86
N SER A 102 -5.74 4.90 -16.94
CA SER A 102 -4.63 5.84 -17.15
C SER A 102 -3.73 5.98 -15.93
N CYS A 103 -2.43 6.17 -16.16
CA CYS A 103 -1.45 6.32 -15.07
C CYS A 103 -1.78 7.52 -14.15
N TYR A 104 -2.28 8.64 -14.70
CA TYR A 104 -2.63 9.80 -13.87
C TYR A 104 -3.77 9.49 -12.89
N ALA A 105 -4.75 8.68 -13.30
CA ALA A 105 -5.85 8.25 -12.43
C ALA A 105 -5.34 7.44 -11.24
N VAL A 106 -4.41 6.51 -11.50
CA VAL A 106 -3.78 5.71 -10.43
C VAL A 106 -2.92 6.57 -9.51
N ILE A 107 -2.22 7.58 -10.03
CA ILE A 107 -1.44 8.52 -9.22
C ILE A 107 -2.38 9.28 -8.26
N ILE A 108 -3.46 9.88 -8.78
CA ILE A 108 -4.43 10.61 -7.96
C ILE A 108 -5.04 9.69 -6.91
N ALA A 109 -5.51 8.51 -7.30
CA ALA A 109 -6.08 7.54 -6.37
C ALA A 109 -5.11 7.12 -5.27
N THR A 110 -3.83 6.93 -5.63
CA THR A 110 -2.79 6.59 -4.66
C THR A 110 -2.51 7.73 -3.68
N VAL A 111 -2.52 8.98 -4.14
CA VAL A 111 -2.40 10.15 -3.25
C VAL A 111 -3.55 10.16 -2.23
N PHE A 112 -4.79 9.99 -2.67
CA PHE A 112 -5.94 9.92 -1.77
C PHE A 112 -5.85 8.72 -0.81
N ALA A 113 -5.47 7.54 -1.30
CA ALA A 113 -5.30 6.36 -0.49
C ALA A 113 -4.24 6.54 0.62
N ILE A 114 -3.08 7.09 0.25
CA ILE A 114 -1.97 7.24 1.20
C ILE A 114 -2.17 8.45 2.11
N VAL A 115 -2.50 9.62 1.56
CA VAL A 115 -2.59 10.84 2.37
C VAL A 115 -3.85 10.83 3.22
N LEU A 116 -5.04 10.72 2.60
CA LEU A 116 -6.31 10.85 3.33
C LEU A 116 -6.65 9.60 4.15
N ALA A 117 -6.49 8.40 3.59
CA ALA A 117 -6.95 7.19 4.28
C ALA A 117 -5.93 6.59 5.23
N LYS A 118 -4.64 6.93 5.10
CA LYS A 118 -3.58 6.35 5.91
C LYS A 118 -2.84 7.38 6.76
N LEU A 119 -2.21 8.38 6.15
CA LEU A 119 -1.30 9.29 6.86
C LEU A 119 -2.02 10.25 7.81
N LEU A 120 -3.17 10.78 7.43
CA LEU A 120 -3.96 11.69 8.27
C LEU A 120 -4.48 11.02 9.54
N PHE A 121 -4.72 9.72 9.53
CA PHE A 121 -5.16 8.97 10.71
C PHE A 121 -4.01 8.49 11.61
N GLY A 122 -2.75 8.80 11.27
CA GLY A 122 -1.59 8.45 12.10
C GLY A 122 -0.68 7.36 11.50
N GLY A 123 -0.98 6.85 10.31
CA GLY A 123 -0.17 5.88 9.58
C GLY A 123 -0.59 4.43 9.79
N PHE A 124 0.35 3.52 9.65
CA PHE A 124 0.08 2.08 9.72
C PHE A 124 -0.53 1.65 11.06
N GLY A 125 -1.64 0.92 10.97
CA GLY A 125 -2.36 0.37 12.13
C GLY A 125 -3.37 1.33 12.78
N GLN A 126 -3.45 2.60 12.35
CA GLN A 126 -4.39 3.60 12.88
C GLN A 126 -5.40 4.08 11.83
N ASN A 127 -5.31 3.58 10.61
CA ASN A 127 -6.23 3.92 9.54
C ASN A 127 -7.62 3.31 9.80
N ILE A 128 -8.66 4.15 9.75
CA ILE A 128 -10.08 3.75 9.95
C ILE A 128 -10.59 2.97 8.73
N PHE A 129 -10.18 3.38 7.55
CA PHE A 129 -10.57 2.76 6.28
C PHE A 129 -9.39 1.99 5.67
N ASN A 130 -9.71 0.98 4.84
CA ASN A 130 -8.69 0.36 4.01
C ASN A 130 -8.21 1.37 2.94
N PRO A 131 -6.94 1.80 2.96
CA PRO A 131 -6.45 2.82 2.04
C PRO A 131 -6.59 2.45 0.56
N ALA A 132 -6.37 1.19 0.20
CA ALA A 132 -6.52 0.74 -1.18
C ALA A 132 -7.99 0.80 -1.64
N ALA A 133 -8.95 0.50 -0.75
CA ALA A 133 -10.37 0.62 -1.06
C ALA A 133 -10.79 2.08 -1.27
N VAL A 134 -10.27 3.01 -0.48
CA VAL A 134 -10.50 4.46 -0.67
C VAL A 134 -9.94 4.91 -2.01
N GLY A 135 -8.71 4.53 -2.36
CA GLY A 135 -8.13 4.84 -3.67
C GLY A 135 -8.97 4.31 -4.84
N ARG A 136 -9.48 3.07 -4.72
CA ARG A 136 -10.40 2.51 -5.72
C ARG A 136 -11.71 3.29 -5.82
N ALA A 137 -12.29 3.68 -4.68
CA ALA A 137 -13.52 4.47 -4.66
C ALA A 137 -13.34 5.83 -5.38
N VAL A 138 -12.19 6.48 -5.21
CA VAL A 138 -11.87 7.72 -5.93
C VAL A 138 -11.83 7.48 -7.45
N ILE A 139 -11.23 6.39 -7.92
CA ILE A 139 -11.22 6.04 -9.35
C ILE A 139 -12.65 5.89 -9.87
N LEU A 140 -13.49 5.11 -9.18
CA LEU A 140 -14.85 4.82 -9.62
C LEU A 140 -15.79 6.04 -9.60
N GLN A 141 -15.55 7.00 -8.71
CA GLN A 141 -16.44 8.15 -8.54
C GLN A 141 -16.02 9.38 -9.37
N VAL A 142 -14.73 9.54 -9.64
CA VAL A 142 -14.18 10.81 -10.15
C VAL A 142 -13.51 10.64 -11.52
N LEU A 143 -13.03 9.44 -11.84
CA LEU A 143 -12.12 9.22 -12.97
C LEU A 143 -12.63 8.21 -14.00
N VAL A 144 -13.87 7.74 -13.85
CA VAL A 144 -14.57 6.89 -14.85
C VAL A 144 -15.57 7.68 -15.66
#